data_36f77d04dced26f0f2c6ca995315619c
#
_entry.id   36f77d04dced26f0f2c6ca995315619c
#
_cell.length_a   1.000
_cell.length_b   1.000
_cell.length_c   1.000
_cell.angle_alpha   90.00
_cell.angle_beta   90.00
_cell.angle_gamma   90.00
#
_symmetry.space_group_name_H-M   'P 1'
#
loop_
_entity.id
_entity.type
_entity.pdbx_description
1 polymer ?
#
loop_
_entity_poly.entity_id
_entity_poly.type
_entity_poly.pdbx_seq_one_letter_code
_entity_poly.pdbx_strand_id
1 'polypeptide(L)'
;IRSNDEIGALGQAMEGFRQRLAESLGTVRRSAESVSSASYEIAQGNQDLSARTETQASSLEETAASMEELGSTIRHNADNASQASRLAASASQVAAQGGDVVAQVVSTMHNINGSSQKIADIIGVIDGIAFQTNILALNAAVEAARAGEQGRGFAVVASEVRSLAGRSAEAAKQIKTLINDSVERVEHGTSLVDQAGITMTEVVGAIKRV
;
A
#
# COMPACT_ATOMS: atom_id res chain seq x y z
N ILE A 1 -52.75 12.01 100.17
CA ILE A 1 -52.68 12.71 101.50
C ILE A 1 -53.03 14.16 101.21
N ARG A 2 -54.25 14.62 101.64
CA ARG A 2 -54.66 16.04 101.59
C ARG A 2 -54.53 16.61 102.97
N SER A 3 -53.32 16.93 103.38
CA SER A 3 -53.09 17.68 104.59
C SER A 3 -52.46 19.02 104.10
N ASN A 4 -52.93 20.12 104.76
CA ASN A 4 -52.38 21.49 104.48
C ASN A 4 -51.18 21.85 105.41
N ASP A 5 -50.57 20.83 105.94
CA ASP A 5 -49.37 20.91 106.80
C ASP A 5 -48.09 20.51 106.00
N GLU A 6 -46.95 20.52 106.69
CA GLU A 6 -45.63 20.18 106.13
C GLU A 6 -45.57 18.81 105.51
N ILE A 7 -46.42 17.86 105.99
CA ILE A 7 -46.52 16.50 105.44
C ILE A 7 -47.25 16.48 104.09
N GLY A 8 -48.24 17.33 103.88
CA GLY A 8 -48.90 17.53 102.63
C GLY A 8 -48.02 18.15 101.54
N ALA A 9 -47.19 19.16 101.95
CA ALA A 9 -46.22 19.81 101.11
C ALA A 9 -45.12 18.79 100.61
N LEU A 10 -44.62 17.97 101.55
CA LEU A 10 -43.67 16.89 101.25
C LEU A 10 -44.28 15.84 100.28
N GLY A 11 -45.53 15.47 100.46
CA GLY A 11 -46.25 14.54 99.60
C GLY A 11 -46.37 15.05 98.12
N GLN A 12 -46.67 16.37 97.97
CA GLN A 12 -46.75 17.00 96.65
C GLN A 12 -45.33 17.11 96.02
N ALA A 13 -44.30 17.43 96.77
CA ALA A 13 -42.94 17.45 96.26
C ALA A 13 -42.43 16.08 95.80
N MET A 14 -42.75 15.04 96.58
CA MET A 14 -42.46 13.63 96.17
C MET A 14 -43.21 13.18 94.94
N GLU A 15 -44.48 13.55 94.79
CA GLU A 15 -45.25 13.22 93.58
C GLU A 15 -44.70 14.00 92.39
N GLY A 16 -44.37 15.29 92.52
CA GLY A 16 -43.71 16.05 91.46
C GLY A 16 -42.34 15.48 91.08
N PHE A 17 -41.56 14.99 92.03
CA PHE A 17 -40.31 14.31 91.78
C PHE A 17 -40.48 12.98 91.03
N ARG A 18 -41.47 12.14 91.47
CA ARG A 18 -41.82 10.90 90.84
C ARG A 18 -42.26 11.11 89.34
N GLN A 19 -43.02 12.16 89.08
CA GLN A 19 -43.51 12.51 87.74
C GLN A 19 -42.36 12.95 86.84
N ARG A 20 -41.42 13.83 87.30
CA ARG A 20 -40.25 14.23 86.55
C ARG A 20 -39.29 13.07 86.28
N LEU A 21 -39.13 12.15 87.24
CA LEU A 21 -38.33 10.97 87.14
C LEU A 21 -38.91 10.02 86.05
N ALA A 22 -40.24 9.78 86.04
CA ALA A 22 -40.93 8.98 85.04
C ALA A 22 -40.82 9.58 83.65
N GLU A 23 -40.91 10.89 83.53
CA GLU A 23 -40.76 11.63 82.27
C GLU A 23 -39.35 11.55 81.72
N SER A 24 -38.33 11.74 82.55
CA SER A 24 -36.93 11.60 82.24
C SER A 24 -36.57 10.19 81.81
N LEU A 25 -37.03 9.15 82.54
CA LEU A 25 -36.87 7.72 82.15
C LEU A 25 -37.57 7.38 80.86
N GLY A 26 -38.74 7.93 80.62
CA GLY A 26 -39.49 7.77 79.33
C GLY A 26 -38.75 8.37 78.12
N THR A 27 -38.08 9.52 78.36
CA THR A 27 -37.23 10.18 77.31
C THR A 27 -35.97 9.40 77.05
N VAL A 28 -35.25 8.93 78.08
CA VAL A 28 -34.05 8.09 77.97
C VAL A 28 -34.41 6.76 77.17
N ARG A 29 -35.54 6.13 77.53
CA ARG A 29 -35.97 4.94 76.89
C ARG A 29 -36.22 5.17 75.35
N ARG A 30 -36.91 6.25 75.00
CA ARG A 30 -37.16 6.60 73.57
C ARG A 30 -35.86 6.88 72.82
N SER A 31 -34.94 7.59 73.46
CA SER A 31 -33.61 7.85 72.90
C SER A 31 -32.81 6.56 72.67
N ALA A 32 -32.84 5.62 73.62
CA ALA A 32 -32.21 4.32 73.50
C ALA A 32 -32.82 3.46 72.37
N GLU A 33 -34.16 3.46 72.22
CA GLU A 33 -34.84 2.80 71.13
C GLU A 33 -34.46 3.40 69.76
N SER A 34 -34.36 4.76 69.67
CA SER A 34 -33.91 5.44 68.44
C SER A 34 -32.48 5.11 68.08
N VAL A 35 -31.52 5.09 69.08
CA VAL A 35 -30.13 4.69 68.85
C VAL A 35 -30.04 3.23 68.40
N SER A 36 -30.84 2.34 69.01
CA SER A 36 -30.88 0.92 68.60
C SER A 36 -31.33 0.73 67.11
N SER A 37 -32.40 1.47 66.73
CA SER A 37 -32.92 1.44 65.32
C SER A 37 -31.86 1.97 64.36
N ALA A 38 -31.25 3.14 64.64
CA ALA A 38 -30.22 3.72 63.84
C ALA A 38 -28.95 2.81 63.73
N SER A 39 -28.59 2.12 64.79
CA SER A 39 -27.46 1.17 64.78
C SER A 39 -27.76 -0.04 63.89
N TYR A 40 -29.02 -0.54 63.88
CA TYR A 40 -29.44 -1.61 62.98
C TYR A 40 -29.40 -1.17 61.53
N GLU A 41 -29.88 0.02 61.17
CA GLU A 41 -29.84 0.59 59.83
C GLU A 41 -28.36 0.77 59.32
N ILE A 42 -27.49 1.24 60.22
CA ILE A 42 -26.03 1.35 59.92
C ILE A 42 -25.44 -0.03 59.66
N ALA A 43 -25.76 -1.04 60.47
CA ALA A 43 -25.26 -2.40 60.24
C ALA A 43 -25.68 -2.96 58.89
N GLN A 44 -26.97 -2.75 58.53
CA GLN A 44 -27.51 -3.17 57.24
C GLN A 44 -26.88 -2.40 56.07
N GLY A 45 -26.68 -1.08 56.21
CA GLY A 45 -25.99 -0.25 55.22
C GLY A 45 -24.52 -0.66 55.02
N ASN A 46 -23.84 -1.06 56.13
CA ASN A 46 -22.48 -1.58 56.03
C ASN A 46 -22.39 -2.92 55.28
N GLN A 47 -23.37 -3.81 55.43
CA GLN A 47 -23.45 -5.06 54.67
C GLN A 47 -23.63 -4.79 53.18
N ASP A 48 -24.54 -3.87 52.80
CA ASP A 48 -24.74 -3.47 51.39
C ASP A 48 -23.46 -2.84 50.81
N LEU A 49 -22.85 -1.96 51.57
CA LEU A 49 -21.58 -1.32 51.20
C LEU A 49 -20.46 -2.36 50.95
N SER A 50 -20.35 -3.37 51.85
CA SER A 50 -19.39 -4.47 51.69
C SER A 50 -19.62 -5.24 50.41
N ALA A 51 -20.88 -5.66 50.14
CA ALA A 51 -21.22 -6.39 48.92
C ALA A 51 -20.94 -5.57 47.64
N ARG A 52 -21.25 -4.28 47.67
CA ARG A 52 -20.93 -3.36 46.56
C ARG A 52 -19.42 -3.19 46.36
N THR A 53 -18.65 -3.11 47.44
CA THR A 53 -17.20 -3.01 47.39
C THR A 53 -16.57 -4.25 46.78
N GLU A 54 -17.04 -5.46 47.16
CA GLU A 54 -16.58 -6.72 46.57
C GLU A 54 -16.90 -6.78 45.09
N THR A 55 -18.12 -6.40 44.67
CA THR A 55 -18.50 -6.35 43.24
C THR A 55 -17.60 -5.36 42.47
N GLN A 56 -17.33 -4.21 43.05
CA GLN A 56 -16.48 -3.20 42.44
C GLN A 56 -15.02 -3.64 42.33
N ALA A 57 -14.49 -4.37 43.33
CA ALA A 57 -13.15 -4.94 43.30
C ALA A 57 -13.05 -5.95 42.16
N SER A 58 -14.02 -6.86 41.96
CA SER A 58 -14.05 -7.80 40.86
C SER A 58 -14.11 -7.11 39.49
N SER A 59 -14.92 -6.05 39.35
CA SER A 59 -14.98 -5.26 38.10
C SER A 59 -13.68 -4.53 37.80
N LEU A 60 -12.96 -4.08 38.84
CA LEU A 60 -11.64 -3.45 38.68
C LEU A 60 -10.59 -4.47 38.25
N GLU A 61 -10.62 -5.71 38.79
CA GLU A 61 -9.72 -6.79 38.35
C GLU A 61 -9.96 -7.14 36.88
N GLU A 62 -11.22 -7.26 36.42
CA GLU A 62 -11.57 -7.50 35.03
C GLU A 62 -11.11 -6.35 34.10
N THR A 63 -11.28 -5.10 34.59
CA THR A 63 -10.81 -3.91 33.86
C THR A 63 -9.30 -3.91 33.74
N ALA A 64 -8.58 -4.25 34.82
CA ALA A 64 -7.11 -4.34 34.81
C ALA A 64 -6.62 -5.41 33.83
N ALA A 65 -7.22 -6.59 33.83
CA ALA A 65 -6.89 -7.65 32.86
C ALA A 65 -7.13 -7.20 31.40
N SER A 66 -8.26 -6.54 31.14
CA SER A 66 -8.56 -5.97 29.83
C SER A 66 -7.56 -4.90 29.39
N MET A 67 -7.10 -4.05 30.33
CA MET A 67 -6.07 -3.05 30.05
C MET A 67 -4.69 -3.67 29.75
N GLU A 68 -4.34 -4.77 30.40
CA GLU A 68 -3.12 -5.53 30.08
C GLU A 68 -3.18 -6.14 28.67
N GLU A 69 -4.32 -6.72 28.28
CA GLU A 69 -4.55 -7.27 26.93
C GLU A 69 -4.50 -6.16 25.86
N LEU A 70 -5.16 -5.01 26.12
CA LEU A 70 -5.08 -3.84 25.26
C LEU A 70 -3.63 -3.33 25.12
N GLY A 71 -2.88 -3.28 26.22
CA GLY A 71 -1.47 -2.89 26.20
C GLY A 71 -0.59 -3.83 25.36
N SER A 72 -0.87 -5.14 25.40
CA SER A 72 -0.22 -6.12 24.55
C SER A 72 -0.58 -5.91 23.05
N THR A 73 -1.86 -5.72 22.78
CA THR A 73 -2.37 -5.49 21.42
C THR A 73 -1.78 -4.20 20.80
N ILE A 74 -1.69 -3.13 21.57
CA ILE A 74 -1.08 -1.85 21.14
C ILE A 74 0.39 -2.06 20.78
N ARG A 75 1.16 -2.80 21.59
CA ARG A 75 2.58 -3.11 21.29
C ARG A 75 2.70 -3.91 20.01
N HIS A 76 1.89 -4.94 19.84
CA HIS A 76 1.87 -5.75 18.63
C HIS A 76 1.50 -4.91 17.38
N ASN A 77 0.54 -4.00 17.50
CA ASN A 77 0.18 -3.08 16.41
C ASN A 77 1.31 -2.10 16.07
N ALA A 78 2.04 -1.59 17.08
CA ALA A 78 3.20 -0.73 16.86
C ALA A 78 4.33 -1.47 16.12
N ASP A 79 4.59 -2.74 16.48
CA ASP A 79 5.57 -3.59 15.80
C ASP A 79 5.16 -3.88 14.35
N ASN A 80 3.88 -4.20 14.11
CA ASN A 80 3.34 -4.42 12.77
C ASN A 80 3.45 -3.15 11.91
N ALA A 81 3.12 -1.98 12.46
CA ALA A 81 3.26 -0.70 11.75
C ALA A 81 4.72 -0.41 11.39
N SER A 82 5.65 -0.68 12.31
CA SER A 82 7.09 -0.55 12.04
C SER A 82 7.55 -1.51 10.93
N GLN A 83 7.08 -2.75 10.95
CA GLN A 83 7.38 -3.73 9.90
C GLN A 83 6.78 -3.31 8.54
N ALA A 84 5.53 -2.84 8.52
CA ALA A 84 4.89 -2.34 7.30
C ALA A 84 5.65 -1.14 6.70
N SER A 85 6.11 -0.21 7.52
CA SER A 85 6.93 0.93 7.10
C SER A 85 8.26 0.48 6.46
N ARG A 86 8.96 -0.49 7.06
CA ARG A 86 10.19 -1.04 6.47
C ARG A 86 9.93 -1.75 5.15
N LEU A 87 8.84 -2.51 5.05
CA LEU A 87 8.44 -3.20 3.82
C LEU A 87 8.10 -2.21 2.71
N ALA A 88 7.37 -1.14 3.04
CA ALA A 88 7.07 -0.04 2.10
C ALA A 88 8.34 0.65 1.60
N ALA A 89 9.30 0.95 2.48
CA ALA A 89 10.59 1.53 2.08
C ALA A 89 11.37 0.60 1.13
N SER A 90 11.43 -0.71 1.43
CA SER A 90 12.07 -1.70 0.56
C SER A 90 11.36 -1.81 -0.80
N ALA A 91 10.04 -1.86 -0.81
CA ALA A 91 9.25 -1.90 -2.05
C ALA A 91 9.45 -0.65 -2.90
N SER A 92 9.53 0.54 -2.28
CA SER A 92 9.84 1.80 -2.96
C SER A 92 11.22 1.77 -3.62
N GLN A 93 12.22 1.20 -2.94
CA GLN A 93 13.56 1.06 -3.49
C GLN A 93 13.59 0.11 -4.70
N VAL A 94 12.91 -1.05 -4.60
CA VAL A 94 12.81 -2.01 -5.71
C VAL A 94 12.09 -1.40 -6.91
N ALA A 95 11.00 -0.66 -6.67
CA ALA A 95 10.27 0.02 -7.74
C ALA A 95 11.11 1.11 -8.42
N ALA A 96 11.91 1.87 -7.66
CA ALA A 96 12.83 2.86 -8.21
C ALA A 96 13.92 2.20 -9.09
N GLN A 97 14.53 1.10 -8.61
CA GLN A 97 15.48 0.32 -9.41
C GLN A 97 14.82 -0.25 -10.68
N GLY A 98 13.58 -0.72 -10.60
CA GLY A 98 12.79 -1.13 -11.75
C GLY A 98 12.64 0.00 -12.77
N GLY A 99 12.37 1.21 -12.31
CA GLY A 99 12.31 2.41 -13.15
C GLY A 99 13.63 2.71 -13.88
N ASP A 100 14.77 2.57 -13.20
CA ASP A 100 16.10 2.76 -13.81
C ASP A 100 16.36 1.73 -14.91
N VAL A 101 16.00 0.47 -14.68
CA VAL A 101 16.13 -0.60 -15.69
C VAL A 101 15.24 -0.30 -16.90
N VAL A 102 14.00 0.13 -16.69
CA VAL A 102 13.08 0.54 -17.76
C VAL A 102 13.70 1.67 -18.59
N ALA A 103 14.26 2.71 -17.95
CA ALA A 103 14.91 3.80 -18.66
C ALA A 103 16.10 3.32 -19.51
N GLN A 104 16.90 2.35 -19.05
CA GLN A 104 17.97 1.73 -19.84
C GLN A 104 17.43 0.97 -21.05
N VAL A 105 16.30 0.25 -20.89
CA VAL A 105 15.65 -0.45 -22.00
C VAL A 105 15.15 0.53 -23.04
N VAL A 106 14.52 1.65 -22.65
CA VAL A 106 14.09 2.73 -23.56
C VAL A 106 15.30 3.24 -24.36
N SER A 107 16.41 3.58 -23.68
CA SER A 107 17.64 4.02 -24.35
C SER A 107 18.16 2.98 -25.36
N THR A 108 18.13 1.70 -24.98
CA THR A 108 18.56 0.61 -25.88
C THR A 108 17.65 0.50 -27.11
N MET A 109 16.33 0.62 -26.93
CA MET A 109 15.37 0.61 -28.04
C MET A 109 15.58 1.78 -29.01
N HIS A 110 15.88 2.98 -28.49
CA HIS A 110 16.25 4.12 -29.33
C HIS A 110 17.51 3.86 -30.16
N ASN A 111 18.54 3.23 -29.56
CA ASN A 111 19.77 2.86 -30.27
C ASN A 111 19.51 1.80 -31.34
N ILE A 112 18.66 0.81 -31.07
CA ILE A 112 18.25 -0.21 -32.05
C ILE A 112 17.49 0.45 -33.21
N ASN A 113 16.54 1.35 -32.92
CA ASN A 113 15.81 2.09 -33.95
C ASN A 113 16.77 2.89 -34.85
N GLY A 114 17.68 3.66 -34.26
CA GLY A 114 18.66 4.43 -35.01
C GLY A 114 19.60 3.55 -35.86
N SER A 115 19.95 2.37 -35.36
CA SER A 115 20.76 1.39 -36.11
C SER A 115 19.97 0.78 -37.28
N SER A 116 18.71 0.43 -37.03
CA SER A 116 17.80 -0.11 -38.05
C SER A 116 17.57 0.89 -39.19
N GLN A 117 17.41 2.17 -38.86
CA GLN A 117 17.28 3.23 -39.85
C GLN A 117 18.55 3.34 -40.75
N LYS A 118 19.76 3.28 -40.13
CA LYS A 118 21.01 3.25 -40.90
C LYS A 118 21.12 2.04 -41.81
N ILE A 119 20.64 0.86 -41.39
CA ILE A 119 20.59 -0.33 -42.20
C ILE A 119 19.63 -0.12 -43.40
N ALA A 120 18.46 0.48 -43.16
CA ALA A 120 17.51 0.80 -44.22
C ALA A 120 18.14 1.73 -45.28
N ASP A 121 18.90 2.71 -44.86
CA ASP A 121 19.63 3.61 -45.77
C ASP A 121 20.68 2.85 -46.60
N ILE A 122 21.45 1.95 -45.96
CA ILE A 122 22.45 1.13 -46.64
C ILE A 122 21.79 0.22 -47.66
N ILE A 123 20.67 -0.40 -47.31
CA ILE A 123 19.92 -1.25 -48.25
C ILE A 123 19.39 -0.42 -49.46
N GLY A 124 19.00 0.83 -49.24
CA GLY A 124 18.66 1.76 -50.31
C GLY A 124 19.82 2.00 -51.26
N VAL A 125 21.05 2.15 -50.75
CA VAL A 125 22.27 2.26 -51.57
C VAL A 125 22.54 0.96 -52.35
N ILE A 126 22.39 -0.22 -51.72
CA ILE A 126 22.59 -1.51 -52.36
C ILE A 126 21.62 -1.71 -53.53
N ASP A 127 20.34 -1.36 -53.33
CA ASP A 127 19.32 -1.40 -54.37
C ASP A 127 19.67 -0.49 -55.56
N GLY A 128 20.17 0.73 -55.25
CA GLY A 128 20.70 1.66 -56.26
C GLY A 128 21.90 1.10 -57.05
N ILE A 129 22.86 0.45 -56.34
CA ILE A 129 23.98 -0.23 -57.00
C ILE A 129 23.52 -1.39 -57.87
N ALA A 130 22.59 -2.19 -57.42
CA ALA A 130 21.99 -3.28 -58.19
C ALA A 130 21.33 -2.74 -59.46
N PHE A 131 20.58 -1.65 -59.36
CA PHE A 131 20.01 -0.99 -60.53
C PHE A 131 21.06 -0.49 -61.51
N GLN A 132 22.08 0.22 -61.03
CA GLN A 132 23.16 0.68 -61.89
C GLN A 132 23.92 -0.46 -62.57
N THR A 133 24.18 -1.56 -61.81
CA THR A 133 24.82 -2.76 -62.34
C THR A 133 23.93 -3.44 -63.44
N ASN A 134 22.62 -3.47 -63.24
CA ASN A 134 21.70 -3.96 -64.25
C ASN A 134 21.76 -3.13 -65.54
N ILE A 135 21.83 -1.80 -65.46
CA ILE A 135 21.94 -0.92 -66.61
C ILE A 135 23.31 -1.08 -67.29
N LEU A 136 24.41 -1.19 -66.54
CA LEU A 136 25.74 -1.47 -67.09
C LEU A 136 25.76 -2.82 -67.83
N ALA A 137 25.19 -3.85 -67.25
CA ALA A 137 25.11 -5.16 -67.87
C ALA A 137 24.27 -5.14 -69.17
N LEU A 138 23.16 -4.36 -69.15
CA LEU A 138 22.37 -4.16 -70.37
C LEU A 138 23.17 -3.48 -71.46
N ASN A 139 23.89 -2.41 -71.15
CA ASN A 139 24.71 -1.71 -72.13
C ASN A 139 25.83 -2.61 -72.68
N ALA A 140 26.48 -3.43 -71.82
CA ALA A 140 27.48 -4.42 -72.25
C ALA A 140 26.85 -5.49 -73.13
N ALA A 141 25.66 -5.96 -72.84
CA ALA A 141 24.95 -6.94 -73.69
C ALA A 141 24.64 -6.36 -75.10
N VAL A 142 24.21 -5.09 -75.14
CA VAL A 142 23.96 -4.38 -76.41
C VAL A 142 25.25 -4.26 -77.25
N GLU A 143 26.37 -3.85 -76.60
CA GLU A 143 27.64 -3.71 -77.37
C GLU A 143 28.21 -5.07 -77.79
N ALA A 144 28.04 -6.13 -76.99
CA ALA A 144 28.40 -7.47 -77.32
C ALA A 144 27.59 -7.97 -78.59
N ALA A 145 26.28 -7.66 -78.64
CA ALA A 145 25.48 -7.95 -79.80
C ALA A 145 25.92 -7.20 -81.03
N ARG A 146 26.38 -5.97 -80.88
CA ARG A 146 26.95 -5.14 -81.96
C ARG A 146 28.26 -5.66 -82.51
N ALA A 147 29.06 -6.38 -81.72
CA ALA A 147 30.30 -7.01 -82.13
C ALA A 147 30.13 -8.35 -82.87
N GLY A 148 28.91 -8.82 -83.06
CA GLY A 148 28.57 -10.05 -83.77
C GLY A 148 29.18 -11.31 -83.13
N GLU A 149 29.73 -12.22 -83.95
CA GLU A 149 30.34 -13.47 -83.45
C GLU A 149 31.50 -13.25 -82.44
N GLN A 150 32.23 -12.16 -82.55
CA GLN A 150 33.32 -11.85 -81.64
C GLN A 150 32.81 -11.43 -80.25
N GLY A 151 31.58 -11.00 -80.16
CA GLY A 151 30.98 -10.55 -78.84
C GLY A 151 30.27 -11.68 -78.10
N ARG A 152 30.13 -12.88 -78.56
CA ARG A 152 29.32 -13.97 -77.96
C ARG A 152 29.70 -14.27 -76.49
N GLY A 153 31.01 -14.35 -76.19
CA GLY A 153 31.48 -14.59 -74.82
C GLY A 153 31.11 -13.45 -73.85
N PHE A 154 31.22 -12.20 -74.38
CA PHE A 154 30.83 -11.02 -73.55
C PHE A 154 29.30 -10.95 -73.34
N ALA A 155 28.51 -11.37 -74.29
CA ALA A 155 27.05 -11.42 -74.17
C ALA A 155 26.59 -12.37 -73.04
N VAL A 156 27.25 -13.55 -72.92
CA VAL A 156 26.96 -14.50 -71.82
C VAL A 156 27.27 -13.91 -70.47
N VAL A 157 28.46 -13.25 -70.30
CA VAL A 157 28.87 -12.61 -69.05
C VAL A 157 27.92 -11.45 -68.72
N ALA A 158 27.54 -10.65 -69.73
CA ALA A 158 26.59 -9.54 -69.50
C ALA A 158 25.24 -10.02 -69.05
N SER A 159 24.74 -11.14 -69.59
CA SER A 159 23.49 -11.78 -69.20
C SER A 159 23.56 -12.29 -67.73
N GLU A 160 24.70 -12.89 -67.31
CA GLU A 160 24.88 -13.40 -65.95
C GLU A 160 24.99 -12.25 -64.94
N VAL A 161 25.74 -11.19 -65.28
CA VAL A 161 25.82 -9.97 -64.42
C VAL A 161 24.46 -9.33 -64.29
N ARG A 162 23.65 -9.27 -65.36
CA ARG A 162 22.28 -8.75 -65.29
C ARG A 162 21.37 -9.59 -64.41
N SER A 163 21.48 -10.91 -64.51
CA SER A 163 20.73 -11.85 -63.64
C SER A 163 21.14 -11.67 -62.18
N LEU A 164 22.44 -11.53 -61.88
CA LEU A 164 22.95 -11.29 -60.53
C LEU A 164 22.45 -9.96 -59.98
N ALA A 165 22.48 -8.89 -60.79
CA ALA A 165 21.95 -7.59 -60.39
C ALA A 165 20.45 -7.65 -60.04
N GLY A 166 19.65 -8.35 -60.83
CA GLY A 166 18.24 -8.58 -60.56
C GLY A 166 18.01 -9.32 -59.21
N ARG A 167 18.79 -10.39 -58.99
CA ARG A 167 18.74 -11.12 -57.71
C ARG A 167 19.16 -10.27 -56.52
N SER A 168 20.16 -9.41 -56.70
CA SER A 168 20.63 -8.49 -55.66
C SER A 168 19.56 -7.45 -55.31
N ALA A 169 18.89 -6.86 -56.30
CA ALA A 169 17.79 -5.93 -56.11
C ALA A 169 16.61 -6.58 -55.36
N GLU A 170 16.24 -7.82 -55.71
CA GLU A 170 15.17 -8.56 -55.03
C GLU A 170 15.53 -8.87 -53.58
N ALA A 171 16.79 -9.28 -53.30
CA ALA A 171 17.27 -9.51 -51.94
C ALA A 171 17.28 -8.20 -51.12
N ALA A 172 17.73 -7.09 -51.69
CA ALA A 172 17.69 -5.78 -51.05
C ALA A 172 16.25 -5.37 -50.68
N LYS A 173 15.29 -5.59 -51.57
CA LYS A 173 13.88 -5.33 -51.32
C LYS A 173 13.33 -6.16 -50.17
N GLN A 174 13.65 -7.47 -50.12
CA GLN A 174 13.23 -8.36 -49.04
C GLN A 174 13.85 -7.88 -47.67
N ILE A 175 15.15 -7.54 -47.68
CA ILE A 175 15.79 -7.01 -46.44
C ILE A 175 15.15 -5.70 -46.00
N LYS A 176 14.84 -4.80 -46.93
CA LYS A 176 14.15 -3.54 -46.63
C LYS A 176 12.81 -3.77 -45.94
N THR A 177 12.04 -4.74 -46.41
CA THR A 177 10.78 -5.12 -45.77
C THR A 177 11.01 -5.60 -44.33
N LEU A 178 11.97 -6.53 -44.12
CA LEU A 178 12.30 -7.04 -42.78
C LEU A 178 12.79 -5.95 -41.82
N ILE A 179 13.54 -4.99 -42.33
CA ILE A 179 14.01 -3.85 -41.52
C ILE A 179 12.85 -2.93 -41.14
N ASN A 180 11.95 -2.63 -42.08
CA ASN A 180 10.76 -1.83 -41.78
C ASN A 180 9.87 -2.51 -40.74
N ASP A 181 9.62 -3.79 -40.84
CA ASP A 181 8.89 -4.57 -39.84
C ASP A 181 9.59 -4.56 -38.48
N SER A 182 10.93 -4.59 -38.48
CA SER A 182 11.74 -4.49 -37.24
C SER A 182 11.62 -3.14 -36.61
N VAL A 183 11.67 -2.04 -37.37
CA VAL A 183 11.48 -0.66 -36.87
C VAL A 183 10.09 -0.53 -36.24
N GLU A 184 9.04 -0.98 -36.91
CA GLU A 184 7.67 -0.93 -36.38
C GLU A 184 7.54 -1.67 -35.02
N ARG A 185 8.14 -2.86 -34.93
CA ARG A 185 8.15 -3.65 -33.70
C ARG A 185 8.92 -2.96 -32.58
N VAL A 186 10.05 -2.33 -32.89
CA VAL A 186 10.87 -1.57 -31.92
C VAL A 186 10.11 -0.34 -31.44
N GLU A 187 9.42 0.39 -32.32
CA GLU A 187 8.59 1.54 -31.94
C GLU A 187 7.44 1.11 -31.02
N HIS A 188 6.75 0.04 -31.36
CA HIS A 188 5.72 -0.51 -30.49
C HIS A 188 6.27 -0.98 -29.13
N GLY A 189 7.43 -1.65 -29.13
CA GLY A 189 8.14 -2.06 -27.92
C GLY A 189 8.52 -0.86 -27.05
N THR A 190 9.03 0.22 -27.65
CA THR A 190 9.37 1.46 -26.96
C THR A 190 8.16 2.06 -26.25
N SER A 191 7.02 2.13 -26.94
CA SER A 191 5.76 2.65 -26.35
C SER A 191 5.31 1.84 -25.12
N LEU A 192 5.43 0.51 -25.17
CA LEU A 192 5.08 -0.37 -24.04
C LEU A 192 6.01 -0.17 -22.86
N VAL A 193 7.31 0.00 -23.13
CA VAL A 193 8.32 0.21 -22.09
C VAL A 193 8.19 1.60 -21.45
N ASP A 194 7.86 2.63 -22.21
CA ASP A 194 7.55 3.96 -21.69
C ASP A 194 6.34 3.92 -20.75
N GLN A 195 5.29 3.19 -21.12
CA GLN A 195 4.12 2.99 -20.28
C GLN A 195 4.47 2.25 -18.97
N ALA A 196 5.35 1.24 -19.03
CA ALA A 196 5.86 0.56 -17.85
C ALA A 196 6.64 1.53 -16.93
N GLY A 197 7.42 2.46 -17.49
CA GLY A 197 8.13 3.50 -16.72
C GLY A 197 7.17 4.44 -15.98
N ILE A 198 6.10 4.86 -16.62
CA ILE A 198 5.04 5.67 -15.99
C ILE A 198 4.43 4.89 -14.81
N THR A 199 4.07 3.63 -15.04
CA THR A 199 3.49 2.77 -13.99
C THR A 199 4.43 2.59 -12.80
N MET A 200 5.76 2.42 -13.03
CA MET A 200 6.74 2.34 -11.93
C MET A 200 6.79 3.65 -11.11
N THR A 201 6.68 4.79 -11.77
CA THR A 201 6.63 6.10 -11.09
C THR A 201 5.37 6.23 -10.22
N GLU A 202 4.22 5.77 -10.71
CA GLU A 202 2.97 5.76 -9.97
C GLU A 202 3.04 4.83 -8.76
N VAL A 203 3.63 3.64 -8.91
CA VAL A 203 3.86 2.68 -7.82
C VAL A 203 4.72 3.30 -6.71
N VAL A 204 5.85 3.94 -7.07
CA VAL A 204 6.69 4.67 -6.10
C VAL A 204 5.90 5.76 -5.40
N GLY A 205 5.09 6.52 -6.14
CA GLY A 205 4.22 7.56 -5.57
C GLY A 205 3.13 7.01 -4.65
N ALA A 206 2.58 5.83 -4.95
CA ALA A 206 1.58 5.16 -4.09
C ALA A 206 2.20 4.67 -2.78
N ILE A 207 3.37 4.03 -2.85
CA ILE A 207 4.10 3.51 -1.68
C ILE A 207 4.52 4.64 -0.73
N LYS A 208 4.91 5.81 -1.25
CA LYS A 208 5.27 6.96 -0.41
C LYS A 208 4.11 7.57 0.38
N ARG A 209 2.87 7.24 0.05
CA ARG A 209 1.67 7.69 0.76
C ARG A 209 1.22 6.75 1.88
N VAL A 210 1.81 5.60 2.01
CA VAL A 210 1.60 4.61 3.09
C VAL A 210 2.56 4.88 4.24
#